data_130889ef9223f8b38a6828775ff8f0e6
#
_entry.id   130889ef9223f8b38a6828775ff8f0e6
#
_cell.length_a   1.000
_cell.length_b   1.000
_cell.length_c   1.000
_cell.angle_alpha   90.00
_cell.angle_beta   90.00
_cell.angle_gamma   90.00
#
_symmetry.space_group_name_H-M   'P 1'
#
loop_
_entity.id
_entity.type
_entity.pdbx_description
1 polymer ?
#
loop_
_entity_poly.entity_id
_entity_poly.type
_entity_poly.pdbx_seq_one_letter_code
_entity_poly.pdbx_strand_id
1 'polypeptide(L)'
;MKLQVAFDDLSLEKLDSILETSIQDIDIVEYGTLSVIRYGLNHLKEIREKYPNANLLVDPKIMDAPEKIARSCYESGADICTVMSVAGLKTCLKVLNIAKEYGKEVMVDLLNDLDPINTAKKLDEAGFDYLCVHSSTSDKNSPLNEFLEIKKVVKNAKLSIAGGISLENIDEIVKAGPYNIIVGSSVYNNENPKLVIDKFKEHLKWNT
;
A
#
# COMPACT_ATOMS: atom_id res chain seq x y z
N MET A 1 2.52 -11.60 8.90
CA MET A 1 1.78 -10.55 8.15
C MET A 1 2.27 -9.18 8.56
N LYS A 2 2.16 -8.17 7.71
CA LYS A 2 2.53 -6.77 8.00
C LYS A 2 1.30 -5.88 8.06
N LEU A 3 1.37 -4.82 8.85
CA LEU A 3 0.38 -3.75 8.91
C LEU A 3 0.88 -2.55 8.08
N GLN A 4 0.15 -2.20 7.04
CA GLN A 4 0.34 -0.97 6.28
C GLN A 4 -0.78 0.00 6.64
N VAL A 5 -0.43 1.22 7.01
CA VAL A 5 -1.42 2.28 7.32
C VAL A 5 -1.32 3.36 6.27
N ALA A 6 -2.42 3.54 5.52
CA ALA A 6 -2.55 4.54 4.46
C ALA A 6 -3.15 5.83 5.01
N PHE A 7 -2.43 6.93 4.82
CA PHE A 7 -2.82 8.28 5.25
C PHE A 7 -3.24 9.11 4.04
N ASP A 8 -4.54 9.22 3.82
CA ASP A 8 -5.13 9.88 2.64
C ASP A 8 -5.78 11.23 2.96
N ASP A 9 -6.93 11.19 3.64
CA ASP A 9 -7.82 12.34 3.80
C ASP A 9 -7.72 12.93 5.21
N LEU A 10 -6.57 13.49 5.53
CA LEU A 10 -6.31 14.13 6.84
C LEU A 10 -5.33 15.30 6.69
N SER A 11 -5.29 16.18 7.70
CA SER A 11 -4.29 17.27 7.74
C SER A 11 -2.91 16.72 8.07
N LEU A 12 -1.86 17.46 7.70
CA LEU A 12 -0.47 17.09 8.01
C LEU A 12 -0.25 16.99 9.52
N GLU A 13 -0.82 17.91 10.31
CA GLU A 13 -0.72 17.90 11.76
C GLU A 13 -1.30 16.61 12.35
N LYS A 14 -2.42 16.11 11.82
CA LYS A 14 -3.02 14.87 12.28
C LYS A 14 -2.18 13.67 11.86
N LEU A 15 -1.66 13.66 10.64
CA LEU A 15 -0.75 12.63 10.14
C LEU A 15 0.49 12.55 11.05
N ASP A 16 1.15 13.67 11.30
CA ASP A 16 2.34 13.74 12.14
C ASP A 16 2.08 13.27 13.57
N SER A 17 0.95 13.68 14.16
CA SER A 17 0.54 13.25 15.49
C SER A 17 0.34 11.73 15.60
N ILE A 18 -0.22 11.10 14.55
CA ILE A 18 -0.37 9.64 14.52
C ILE A 18 0.99 8.96 14.38
N LEU A 19 1.87 9.47 13.50
CA LEU A 19 3.20 8.91 13.34
C LEU A 19 4.04 9.03 14.62
N GLU A 20 4.01 10.16 15.31
CA GLU A 20 4.73 10.36 16.59
C GLU A 20 4.40 9.30 17.62
N THR A 21 3.14 8.86 17.66
CA THR A 21 2.67 7.89 18.67
C THR A 21 2.71 6.44 18.22
N SER A 22 2.79 6.19 16.89
CA SER A 22 2.50 4.86 16.34
C SER A 22 3.50 4.32 15.31
N ILE A 23 4.50 5.11 14.91
CA ILE A 23 5.43 4.73 13.82
C ILE A 23 6.10 3.37 14.06
N GLN A 24 6.39 3.01 15.30
CA GLN A 24 7.05 1.75 15.68
C GLN A 24 6.13 0.53 15.52
N ASP A 25 4.82 0.75 15.45
CA ASP A 25 3.80 -0.30 15.35
C ASP A 25 3.29 -0.46 13.91
N ILE A 26 3.71 0.40 13.00
CA ILE A 26 3.36 0.38 11.58
C ILE A 26 4.52 -0.22 10.79
N ASP A 27 4.26 -1.31 10.06
CA ASP A 27 5.30 -1.97 9.27
C ASP A 27 5.58 -1.25 7.93
N ILE A 28 4.55 -0.60 7.34
CA ILE A 28 4.64 0.23 6.14
C ILE A 28 3.77 1.47 6.34
N VAL A 29 4.38 2.64 6.31
CA VAL A 29 3.67 3.93 6.32
C VAL A 29 3.37 4.32 4.88
N GLU A 30 2.09 4.43 4.54
CA GLU A 30 1.68 4.84 3.21
C GLU A 30 1.28 6.32 3.18
N TYR A 31 2.02 7.09 2.41
CA TYR A 31 1.66 8.45 2.05
C TYR A 31 0.69 8.39 0.88
N GLY A 32 -0.61 8.48 1.19
CA GLY A 32 -1.70 8.14 0.29
C GLY A 32 -1.90 9.11 -0.86
N THR A 33 -2.70 8.71 -1.83
CA THR A 33 -2.94 9.48 -3.07
C THR A 33 -3.44 10.91 -2.80
N LEU A 34 -4.39 11.07 -1.87
CA LEU A 34 -4.92 12.41 -1.55
C LEU A 34 -3.89 13.28 -0.84
N SER A 35 -3.00 12.69 -0.03
CA SER A 35 -1.88 13.40 0.57
C SER A 35 -0.89 13.88 -0.49
N VAL A 36 -0.57 13.04 -1.48
CA VAL A 36 0.29 13.42 -2.63
C VAL A 36 -0.33 14.59 -3.40
N ILE A 37 -1.63 14.53 -3.68
CA ILE A 37 -2.34 15.56 -4.47
C ILE A 37 -2.40 16.89 -3.70
N ARG A 38 -2.67 16.86 -2.39
CA ARG A 38 -2.85 18.07 -1.58
C ARG A 38 -1.54 18.74 -1.20
N TYR A 39 -0.53 17.95 -0.84
CA TYR A 39 0.68 18.45 -0.18
C TYR A 39 1.95 18.21 -0.99
N GLY A 40 1.88 17.43 -2.08
CA GLY A 40 3.03 17.06 -2.89
C GLY A 40 3.99 16.11 -2.14
N LEU A 41 5.21 15.96 -2.66
CA LEU A 41 6.21 15.06 -2.10
C LEU A 41 7.14 15.70 -1.07
N ASN A 42 7.03 17.01 -0.81
CA ASN A 42 7.91 17.68 0.16
C ASN A 42 7.69 17.15 1.58
N HIS A 43 6.43 16.95 1.96
CA HIS A 43 6.13 16.40 3.29
C HIS A 43 6.62 14.95 3.45
N LEU A 44 6.66 14.16 2.38
CA LEU A 44 7.29 12.84 2.42
C LEU A 44 8.78 12.91 2.77
N LYS A 45 9.50 13.93 2.27
CA LYS A 45 10.90 14.18 2.66
C LYS A 45 11.02 14.49 4.15
N GLU A 46 10.13 15.33 4.68
CA GLU A 46 10.10 15.66 6.12
C GLU A 46 9.86 14.41 6.98
N ILE A 47 8.92 13.55 6.56
CA ILE A 47 8.68 12.25 7.22
C ILE A 47 9.96 11.39 7.17
N ARG A 48 10.63 11.30 6.01
CA ARG A 48 11.88 10.53 5.88
C ARG A 48 12.99 11.07 6.77
N GLU A 49 13.15 12.38 6.85
CA GLU A 49 14.17 13.02 7.72
C GLU A 49 13.89 12.73 9.20
N LYS A 50 12.63 12.81 9.62
CA LYS A 50 12.21 12.55 11.00
C LYS A 50 12.25 11.06 11.37
N TYR A 51 11.96 10.18 10.41
CA TYR A 51 11.89 8.73 10.61
C TYR A 51 12.75 7.97 9.58
N PRO A 52 14.08 8.04 9.69
CA PRO A 52 15.00 7.51 8.66
C PRO A 52 14.88 6.01 8.42
N ASN A 53 14.43 5.25 9.41
CA ASN A 53 14.28 3.79 9.34
C ASN A 53 12.86 3.31 9.02
N ALA A 54 11.90 4.22 8.86
CA ALA A 54 10.53 3.84 8.49
C ALA A 54 10.50 3.28 7.07
N ASN A 55 9.68 2.25 6.84
CA ASN A 55 9.39 1.78 5.48
C ASN A 55 8.28 2.64 4.90
N LEU A 56 8.60 3.52 3.96
CA LEU A 56 7.69 4.51 3.40
C LEU A 56 7.21 4.08 2.01
N LEU A 57 5.91 3.94 1.86
CA LEU A 57 5.26 3.79 0.57
C LEU A 57 4.60 5.12 0.19
N VAL A 58 4.77 5.53 -1.05
CA VAL A 58 4.01 6.64 -1.66
C VAL A 58 3.04 6.09 -2.69
N ASP A 59 1.79 6.58 -2.67
CA ASP A 59 0.72 6.10 -3.55
C ASP A 59 0.32 7.15 -4.62
N PRO A 60 1.19 7.41 -5.62
CA PRO A 60 0.90 8.33 -6.71
C PRO A 60 -0.03 7.74 -7.76
N LYS A 61 -0.37 6.45 -7.67
CA LYS A 61 -1.18 5.71 -8.66
C LYS A 61 -0.71 5.97 -10.09
N ILE A 62 0.55 5.69 -10.37
CA ILE A 62 1.19 6.00 -11.66
C ILE A 62 0.41 5.39 -12.82
N MET A 63 -0.04 6.26 -13.74
CA MET A 63 -0.74 5.90 -14.98
C MET A 63 0.03 6.33 -16.21
N ASP A 64 0.73 7.47 -16.14
CA ASP A 64 1.51 8.07 -17.22
C ASP A 64 2.83 8.62 -16.70
N ALA A 65 3.74 9.00 -17.59
CA ALA A 65 5.08 9.52 -17.27
C ALA A 65 5.86 8.67 -16.22
N PRO A 66 5.85 7.31 -16.34
CA PRO A 66 6.23 6.40 -15.25
C PRO A 66 7.64 6.64 -14.71
N GLU A 67 8.63 6.86 -15.59
CA GLU A 67 10.01 7.06 -15.17
C GLU A 67 10.20 8.35 -14.36
N LYS A 68 9.53 9.43 -14.76
CA LYS A 68 9.65 10.74 -14.09
C LYS A 68 9.01 10.72 -12.71
N ILE A 69 7.79 10.16 -12.62
CA ILE A 69 7.05 10.11 -11.36
C ILE A 69 7.76 9.16 -10.38
N ALA A 70 8.16 7.96 -10.83
CA ALA A 70 8.89 7.02 -9.97
C ALA A 70 10.19 7.61 -9.43
N ARG A 71 11.01 8.29 -10.26
CA ARG A 71 12.22 8.99 -9.79
C ARG A 71 11.88 10.01 -8.72
N SER A 72 10.89 10.88 -8.97
CA SER A 72 10.48 11.90 -7.99
C SER A 72 10.06 11.28 -6.65
N CYS A 73 9.37 10.14 -6.66
CA CYS A 73 8.96 9.42 -5.47
C CYS A 73 10.18 8.92 -4.67
N TYR A 74 11.12 8.22 -5.33
CA TYR A 74 12.28 7.67 -4.64
C TYR A 74 13.27 8.75 -4.18
N GLU A 75 13.48 9.80 -4.96
CA GLU A 75 14.27 10.98 -4.58
C GLU A 75 13.66 11.76 -3.40
N SER A 76 12.35 11.58 -3.18
CA SER A 76 11.65 12.15 -2.02
C SER A 76 11.67 11.24 -0.79
N GLY A 77 12.35 10.08 -0.85
CA GLY A 77 12.54 9.22 0.30
C GLY A 77 11.61 8.01 0.37
N ALA A 78 10.80 7.73 -0.66
CA ALA A 78 10.00 6.50 -0.70
C ALA A 78 10.89 5.25 -0.80
N ASP A 79 10.44 4.16 -0.16
CA ASP A 79 11.00 2.81 -0.35
C ASP A 79 10.19 2.02 -1.37
N ILE A 80 8.89 2.33 -1.45
CA ILE A 80 7.93 1.69 -2.35
C ILE A 80 7.13 2.78 -3.05
N CYS A 81 6.87 2.66 -4.35
CA CYS A 81 5.86 3.48 -5.01
C CYS A 81 4.83 2.62 -5.75
N THR A 82 3.62 3.16 -5.91
CA THR A 82 2.54 2.44 -6.58
C THR A 82 2.44 2.78 -8.07
N VAL A 83 2.08 1.79 -8.86
CA VAL A 83 1.68 1.91 -10.26
C VAL A 83 0.38 1.14 -10.47
N MET A 84 -0.51 1.68 -11.31
CA MET A 84 -1.77 1.01 -11.62
C MET A 84 -1.57 -0.09 -12.67
N SER A 85 -2.15 -1.27 -12.45
CA SER A 85 -2.11 -2.38 -13.42
C SER A 85 -2.77 -1.98 -14.75
N VAL A 86 -3.86 -1.21 -14.68
CA VAL A 86 -4.61 -0.70 -15.83
C VAL A 86 -3.81 0.29 -16.71
N ALA A 87 -2.65 0.79 -16.24
CA ALA A 87 -1.70 1.53 -17.07
C ALA A 87 -0.99 0.65 -18.10
N GLY A 88 -1.15 -0.66 -17.98
CA GLY A 88 -0.57 -1.68 -18.86
C GLY A 88 0.85 -2.08 -18.47
N LEU A 89 1.19 -3.33 -18.81
CA LEU A 89 2.45 -3.97 -18.41
C LEU A 89 3.69 -3.14 -18.81
N LYS A 90 3.68 -2.50 -19.98
CA LYS A 90 4.81 -1.67 -20.43
C LYS A 90 5.09 -0.49 -19.50
N THR A 91 4.04 0.18 -19.01
CA THR A 91 4.15 1.27 -18.03
C THR A 91 4.66 0.74 -16.69
N CYS A 92 4.09 -0.37 -16.22
CA CYS A 92 4.53 -1.01 -14.96
C CYS A 92 6.01 -1.40 -15.01
N LEU A 93 6.48 -2.02 -16.10
CA LEU A 93 7.88 -2.40 -16.29
C LEU A 93 8.84 -1.22 -16.25
N LYS A 94 8.44 -0.05 -16.75
CA LYS A 94 9.26 1.17 -16.66
C LYS A 94 9.42 1.62 -15.20
N VAL A 95 8.35 1.57 -14.39
CA VAL A 95 8.44 1.85 -12.95
C VAL A 95 9.36 0.85 -12.25
N LEU A 96 9.22 -0.45 -12.55
CA LEU A 96 10.06 -1.51 -11.99
C LEU A 96 11.55 -1.29 -12.31
N ASN A 97 11.87 -0.87 -13.54
CA ASN A 97 13.26 -0.58 -13.92
C ASN A 97 13.83 0.59 -13.11
N ILE A 98 13.05 1.66 -12.91
CA ILE A 98 13.49 2.79 -12.07
C ILE A 98 13.65 2.34 -10.61
N ALA A 99 12.74 1.55 -10.06
CA ALA A 99 12.87 1.00 -8.72
C ALA A 99 14.21 0.24 -8.57
N LYS A 100 14.56 -0.62 -9.53
CA LYS A 100 15.83 -1.36 -9.54
C LYS A 100 17.05 -0.43 -9.59
N GLU A 101 17.00 0.67 -10.36
CA GLU A 101 18.07 1.67 -10.39
C GLU A 101 18.32 2.30 -9.01
N TYR A 102 17.26 2.51 -8.22
CA TYR A 102 17.32 3.09 -6.87
C TYR A 102 17.48 2.04 -5.75
N GLY A 103 17.47 0.73 -6.06
CA GLY A 103 17.43 -0.34 -5.06
C GLY A 103 16.17 -0.31 -4.20
N LYS A 104 15.05 0.04 -4.82
CA LYS A 104 13.73 0.22 -4.19
C LYS A 104 12.70 -0.77 -4.75
N GLU A 105 11.51 -0.81 -4.18
CA GLU A 105 10.44 -1.75 -4.50
C GLU A 105 9.24 -1.06 -5.18
N VAL A 106 8.40 -1.86 -5.86
CA VAL A 106 7.17 -1.39 -6.54
C VAL A 106 5.98 -2.20 -6.06
N MET A 107 4.88 -1.51 -5.79
CA MET A 107 3.58 -2.13 -5.60
C MET A 107 2.69 -1.86 -6.82
N VAL A 108 2.18 -2.91 -7.46
CA VAL A 108 1.18 -2.76 -8.52
C VAL A 108 -0.21 -2.86 -7.90
N ASP A 109 -1.02 -1.79 -8.06
CA ASP A 109 -2.41 -1.75 -7.61
C ASP A 109 -3.32 -2.31 -8.70
N LEU A 110 -4.10 -3.36 -8.37
CA LEU A 110 -5.02 -4.04 -9.28
C LEU A 110 -6.42 -3.39 -9.30
N LEU A 111 -6.59 -2.24 -8.65
CA LEU A 111 -7.86 -1.51 -8.63
C LEU A 111 -8.39 -1.27 -10.05
N ASN A 112 -9.65 -1.63 -10.28
CA ASN A 112 -10.33 -1.51 -11.57
C ASN A 112 -9.72 -2.32 -12.73
N ASP A 113 -8.87 -3.31 -12.45
CA ASP A 113 -8.40 -4.22 -13.49
C ASP A 113 -9.56 -5.13 -13.95
N LEU A 114 -9.76 -5.26 -15.24
CA LEU A 114 -10.86 -6.04 -15.81
C LEU A 114 -10.55 -7.55 -15.87
N ASP A 115 -9.27 -7.92 -15.73
CA ASP A 115 -8.80 -9.31 -15.73
C ASP A 115 -7.68 -9.48 -14.70
N PRO A 116 -7.98 -9.22 -13.40
CA PRO A 116 -6.95 -9.09 -12.37
C PRO A 116 -6.17 -10.38 -12.14
N ILE A 117 -6.77 -11.55 -12.35
CA ILE A 117 -6.12 -12.85 -12.16
C ILE A 117 -5.01 -13.06 -13.20
N ASN A 118 -5.31 -12.86 -14.49
CA ASN A 118 -4.31 -13.00 -15.54
C ASN A 118 -3.25 -11.88 -15.48
N THR A 119 -3.67 -10.67 -15.11
CA THR A 119 -2.75 -9.54 -14.90
C THR A 119 -1.80 -9.84 -13.75
N ALA A 120 -2.29 -10.28 -12.60
CA ALA A 120 -1.46 -10.63 -11.44
C ALA A 120 -0.44 -11.72 -11.79
N LYS A 121 -0.85 -12.76 -12.54
CA LYS A 121 0.08 -13.81 -13.00
C LYS A 121 1.22 -13.24 -13.85
N LYS A 122 0.91 -12.38 -14.83
CA LYS A 122 1.93 -11.74 -15.70
C LYS A 122 2.88 -10.85 -14.90
N LEU A 123 2.36 -10.11 -13.92
CA LEU A 123 3.16 -9.24 -13.06
C LEU A 123 4.07 -10.06 -12.12
N ASP A 124 3.58 -11.16 -11.55
CA ASP A 124 4.38 -12.10 -10.76
C ASP A 124 5.53 -12.70 -11.56
N GLU A 125 5.25 -13.17 -12.80
CA GLU A 125 6.25 -13.67 -13.74
C GLU A 125 7.27 -12.60 -14.16
N ALA A 126 6.87 -11.32 -14.19
CA ALA A 126 7.75 -10.19 -14.51
C ALA A 126 8.63 -9.75 -13.33
N GLY A 127 8.40 -10.26 -12.13
CA GLY A 127 9.23 -10.03 -10.95
C GLY A 127 8.91 -8.73 -10.20
N PHE A 128 7.64 -8.36 -10.11
CA PHE A 128 7.21 -7.26 -9.24
C PHE A 128 7.21 -7.68 -7.77
N ASP A 129 7.52 -6.72 -6.88
CA ASP A 129 7.71 -6.98 -5.45
C ASP A 129 6.38 -7.20 -4.73
N TYR A 130 5.38 -6.34 -5.02
CA TYR A 130 4.05 -6.38 -4.40
C TYR A 130 2.95 -6.29 -5.45
N LEU A 131 1.88 -7.04 -5.22
CA LEU A 131 0.60 -6.90 -5.92
C LEU A 131 -0.48 -6.60 -4.89
N CYS A 132 -1.23 -5.50 -5.08
CA CYS A 132 -2.30 -5.09 -4.18
C CYS A 132 -3.65 -5.44 -4.79
N VAL A 133 -4.38 -6.34 -4.14
CA VAL A 133 -5.78 -6.59 -4.43
C VAL A 133 -6.60 -5.54 -3.71
N HIS A 134 -7.26 -4.68 -4.47
CA HIS A 134 -7.85 -3.45 -3.95
C HIS A 134 -9.30 -3.29 -4.42
N SER A 135 -10.24 -3.28 -3.49
CA SER A 135 -11.62 -2.86 -3.76
C SER A 135 -11.80 -1.37 -3.55
N SER A 136 -12.49 -0.72 -4.49
CA SER A 136 -12.86 0.69 -4.36
C SER A 136 -13.66 0.95 -3.08
N THR A 137 -13.47 2.12 -2.47
CA THR A 137 -14.28 2.57 -1.33
C THR A 137 -15.78 2.69 -1.65
N SER A 138 -16.13 2.76 -2.93
CA SER A 138 -17.51 2.74 -3.43
C SER A 138 -18.10 1.33 -3.58
N ASP A 139 -17.24 0.30 -3.64
CA ASP A 139 -17.67 -1.10 -3.73
C ASP A 139 -18.02 -1.64 -2.35
N LYS A 140 -19.23 -2.19 -2.24
CA LYS A 140 -19.68 -2.86 -1.00
C LYS A 140 -19.14 -4.29 -0.86
N ASN A 141 -18.42 -4.79 -1.86
CA ASN A 141 -17.88 -6.15 -1.87
C ASN A 141 -16.50 -6.16 -1.22
N SER A 142 -16.29 -7.11 -0.31
CA SER A 142 -14.97 -7.37 0.25
C SER A 142 -14.00 -7.82 -0.85
N PRO A 143 -12.75 -7.33 -0.87
CA PRO A 143 -11.71 -7.77 -1.81
C PRO A 143 -11.28 -9.23 -1.59
N LEU A 144 -11.82 -9.89 -0.57
CA LEU A 144 -11.39 -11.20 -0.11
C LEU A 144 -11.52 -12.30 -1.17
N ASN A 145 -12.64 -12.34 -1.88
CA ASN A 145 -12.86 -13.38 -2.89
C ASN A 145 -11.87 -13.25 -4.05
N GLU A 146 -11.66 -12.04 -4.55
CA GLU A 146 -10.68 -11.77 -5.59
C GLU A 146 -9.26 -12.08 -5.11
N PHE A 147 -8.93 -11.70 -3.88
CA PHE A 147 -7.66 -12.05 -3.24
C PHE A 147 -7.40 -13.55 -3.23
N LEU A 148 -8.39 -14.36 -2.85
CA LEU A 148 -8.26 -15.81 -2.80
C LEU A 148 -8.03 -16.44 -4.19
N GLU A 149 -8.66 -15.90 -5.24
CA GLU A 149 -8.43 -16.36 -6.61
C GLU A 149 -7.03 -15.96 -7.13
N ILE A 150 -6.61 -14.71 -6.90
CA ILE A 150 -5.29 -14.23 -7.27
C ILE A 150 -4.19 -15.01 -6.54
N LYS A 151 -4.40 -15.33 -5.26
CA LYS A 151 -3.45 -16.12 -4.45
C LYS A 151 -3.15 -17.49 -5.03
N LYS A 152 -4.06 -18.08 -5.81
CA LYS A 152 -3.83 -19.39 -6.47
C LYS A 152 -2.81 -19.32 -7.60
N VAL A 153 -2.64 -18.15 -8.22
CA VAL A 153 -1.80 -17.97 -9.43
C VAL A 153 -0.50 -17.22 -9.18
N VAL A 154 -0.44 -16.40 -8.12
CA VAL A 154 0.78 -15.66 -7.71
C VAL A 154 1.65 -16.57 -6.85
N LYS A 155 2.97 -16.60 -7.13
CA LYS A 155 3.92 -17.49 -6.47
C LYS A 155 5.07 -16.76 -5.77
N ASN A 156 5.48 -15.60 -6.28
CA ASN A 156 6.69 -14.91 -5.87
C ASN A 156 6.39 -13.55 -5.23
N ALA A 157 5.47 -12.79 -5.82
CA ALA A 157 5.13 -11.46 -5.35
C ALA A 157 4.43 -11.50 -3.99
N LYS A 158 4.69 -10.48 -3.18
CA LYS A 158 4.04 -10.25 -1.89
C LYS A 158 2.61 -9.75 -2.15
N LEU A 159 1.61 -10.57 -1.84
CA LEU A 159 0.20 -10.18 -2.00
C LEU A 159 -0.26 -9.30 -0.85
N SER A 160 -0.75 -8.12 -1.20
CA SER A 160 -1.38 -7.15 -0.31
C SER A 160 -2.89 -7.12 -0.55
N ILE A 161 -3.64 -6.73 0.48
CA ILE A 161 -5.08 -6.56 0.40
C ILE A 161 -5.50 -5.20 0.96
N ALA A 162 -6.35 -4.47 0.24
CA ALA A 162 -6.83 -3.14 0.57
C ALA A 162 -8.31 -2.96 0.26
N GLY A 163 -8.94 -1.99 0.91
CA GLY A 163 -10.32 -1.59 0.69
C GLY A 163 -11.30 -2.13 1.72
N GLY A 164 -11.91 -1.23 2.50
CA GLY A 164 -12.94 -1.54 3.48
C GLY A 164 -12.51 -2.44 4.65
N ILE A 165 -11.21 -2.51 4.95
CA ILE A 165 -10.71 -3.34 6.06
C ILE A 165 -10.86 -2.59 7.39
N SER A 166 -11.47 -3.26 8.35
CA SER A 166 -11.73 -2.76 9.70
C SER A 166 -11.54 -3.88 10.74
N LEU A 167 -11.63 -3.53 12.02
CA LEU A 167 -11.58 -4.51 13.11
C LEU A 167 -12.77 -5.50 13.09
N GLU A 168 -13.83 -5.19 12.35
CA GLU A 168 -15.01 -6.06 12.23
C GLU A 168 -14.78 -7.23 11.26
N ASN A 169 -13.92 -7.05 10.24
CA ASN A 169 -13.67 -8.06 9.21
C ASN A 169 -12.23 -8.58 9.17
N ILE A 170 -11.37 -8.10 10.08
CA ILE A 170 -9.94 -8.43 10.08
C ILE A 170 -9.67 -9.93 10.19
N ASP A 171 -10.46 -10.66 10.97
CA ASP A 171 -10.24 -12.09 11.20
C ASP A 171 -10.37 -12.95 9.93
N GLU A 172 -11.29 -12.59 9.04
CA GLU A 172 -11.45 -13.26 7.75
C GLU A 172 -10.27 -12.93 6.81
N ILE A 173 -9.84 -11.68 6.82
CA ILE A 173 -8.69 -11.22 6.03
C ILE A 173 -7.40 -11.92 6.50
N VAL A 174 -7.19 -12.00 7.81
CA VAL A 174 -6.02 -12.67 8.40
C VAL A 174 -5.99 -14.17 8.05
N LYS A 175 -7.15 -14.84 8.07
CA LYS A 175 -7.26 -16.27 7.65
C LYS A 175 -6.89 -16.49 6.19
N ALA A 176 -7.13 -15.52 5.31
CA ALA A 176 -6.71 -15.59 3.91
C ALA A 176 -5.20 -15.52 3.74
N GLY A 177 -4.46 -15.01 4.73
CA GLY A 177 -3.00 -15.01 4.80
C GLY A 177 -2.34 -14.09 3.76
N PRO A 178 -2.69 -12.80 3.69
CA PRO A 178 -1.96 -11.83 2.88
C PRO A 178 -0.56 -11.58 3.46
N TYR A 179 0.35 -11.06 2.62
CA TYR A 179 1.65 -10.60 3.11
C TYR A 179 1.50 -9.35 3.98
N ASN A 180 0.73 -8.35 3.50
CA ASN A 180 0.37 -7.17 4.27
C ASN A 180 -1.10 -6.78 4.09
N ILE A 181 -1.65 -6.18 5.12
CA ILE A 181 -3.01 -5.66 5.19
C ILE A 181 -2.94 -4.14 5.20
N ILE A 182 -3.68 -3.50 4.31
CA ILE A 182 -3.68 -2.04 4.14
C ILE A 182 -4.96 -1.48 4.73
N VAL A 183 -4.81 -0.64 5.76
CA VAL A 183 -5.90 0.03 6.46
C VAL A 183 -5.72 1.55 6.38
N GLY A 184 -6.79 2.27 6.20
CA GLY A 184 -6.77 3.73 6.06
C GLY A 184 -7.75 4.40 7.01
N SER A 185 -8.93 4.76 6.52
CA SER A 185 -9.97 5.50 7.25
C SER A 185 -10.42 4.82 8.55
N SER A 186 -10.40 3.50 8.62
CA SER A 186 -10.68 2.76 9.87
C SER A 186 -9.70 3.10 11.01
N VAL A 187 -8.50 3.58 10.69
CA VAL A 187 -7.50 4.06 11.64
C VAL A 187 -7.66 5.56 11.87
N TYR A 188 -7.44 6.38 10.84
CA TYR A 188 -7.29 7.82 11.03
C TYR A 188 -8.61 8.58 11.28
N ASN A 189 -9.78 7.98 10.99
CA ASN A 189 -11.08 8.55 11.36
C ASN A 189 -11.51 8.22 12.80
N ASN A 190 -10.73 7.43 13.53
CA ASN A 190 -11.01 7.12 14.91
C ASN A 190 -10.51 8.23 15.85
N GLU A 191 -11.14 8.38 17.02
CA GLU A 191 -10.71 9.32 18.06
C GLU A 191 -9.35 8.94 18.66
N ASN A 192 -9.04 7.64 18.69
CA ASN A 192 -7.76 7.12 19.17
C ASN A 192 -7.12 6.18 18.14
N PRO A 193 -6.43 6.74 17.11
CA PRO A 193 -5.78 5.95 16.08
C PRO A 193 -4.75 4.94 16.62
N LYS A 194 -3.99 5.32 17.66
CA LYS A 194 -2.99 4.44 18.28
C LYS A 194 -3.63 3.15 18.81
N LEU A 195 -4.74 3.27 19.54
CA LEU A 195 -5.46 2.10 20.05
C LEU A 195 -5.96 1.18 18.93
N VAL A 196 -6.40 1.77 17.82
CA VAL A 196 -6.85 0.99 16.65
C VAL A 196 -5.69 0.25 16.00
N ILE A 197 -4.54 0.90 15.84
CA ILE A 197 -3.31 0.29 15.32
C ILE A 197 -2.89 -0.89 16.22
N ASP A 198 -2.89 -0.70 17.54
CA ASP A 198 -2.54 -1.75 18.49
C ASP A 198 -3.46 -2.98 18.35
N LYS A 199 -4.77 -2.76 18.23
CA LYS A 199 -5.73 -3.85 18.00
C LYS A 199 -5.47 -4.58 16.67
N PHE A 200 -5.22 -3.87 15.59
CA PHE A 200 -4.81 -4.52 14.33
C PHE A 200 -3.56 -5.39 14.54
N LYS A 201 -2.52 -4.86 15.20
CA LYS A 201 -1.29 -5.63 15.47
C LYS A 201 -1.56 -6.88 16.33
N GLU A 202 -2.48 -6.82 17.27
CA GLU A 202 -2.90 -8.00 18.04
C GLU A 202 -3.46 -9.09 17.14
N HIS A 203 -4.45 -8.76 16.28
CA HIS A 203 -5.01 -9.74 15.33
C HIS A 203 -3.96 -10.34 14.39
N LEU A 204 -2.94 -9.56 13.97
CA LEU A 204 -1.87 -10.06 13.10
C LEU A 204 -0.89 -11.02 13.81
N LYS A 205 -0.73 -10.91 15.13
CA LYS A 205 0.17 -11.79 15.93
C LYS A 205 -0.44 -13.15 16.23
N TRP A 206 -1.76 -13.24 16.39
CA TRP A 206 -2.44 -14.48 16.82
C TRP A 206 -2.43 -15.59 15.76
N ASN A 207 -2.02 -15.32 14.53
CA ASN A 207 -2.02 -16.24 13.40
C ASN A 207 -0.62 -16.49 12.79
N THR A 208 0.44 -16.19 13.53
CA THR A 208 1.83 -16.60 13.25
C THR A 208 2.24 -17.73 14.17
#